data_d2350e03be6afc826a9d0092857b4356
#
_entry.id   d2350e03be6afc826a9d0092857b4356
#
_cell.length_a   1.000
_cell.length_b   1.000
_cell.length_c   1.000
_cell.angle_alpha   90.00
_cell.angle_beta   90.00
_cell.angle_gamma   90.00
#
_symmetry.space_group_name_H-M   'P 1'
#
loop_
_entity.id
_entity.type
_entity.pdbx_description
1 polymer ?
#
loop_
_entity_poly.entity_id
_entity_poly.type
_entity_poly.pdbx_seq_one_letter_code
_entity_poly.pdbx_strand_id
1 'polypeptide(L)'
;MPDNKYGKKAFKYSGLLRSFFAWPLYIGAVLIIICAIMFCVNVTAATVVSIFMVIYLMACGLMYFYMRPRIMSGIVEFASNYSQVQKQLLYNLSVPYCLLDNNGNVMWTNKAMQDCLGIKRDFRKNINTVIPEVTPSIFPDSEIGFKEIRLTFQDRDYKAELKNIDADSIAEGVDIIEKSMDSSMYVMYLFDETDINTYIQKLKDERFVVGLVYID
;
A
#
# COMPACT_ATOMS: atom_id res chain seq x y z
N MET A 1 4.02 14.57 -24.14
CA MET A 1 4.54 13.23 -23.89
C MET A 1 5.03 13.21 -22.44
N PRO A 2 4.31 12.70 -21.47
CA PRO A 2 4.80 12.61 -20.10
C PRO A 2 5.59 11.31 -19.93
N ASP A 3 6.78 11.48 -19.41
CA ASP A 3 7.80 10.47 -19.18
C ASP A 3 7.29 9.44 -18.14
N ASN A 4 7.15 8.20 -18.55
CA ASN A 4 6.61 7.09 -17.76
C ASN A 4 7.63 6.67 -16.66
N LYS A 5 7.63 7.40 -15.55
CA LYS A 5 8.55 7.20 -14.41
C LYS A 5 8.25 5.88 -13.64
N TYR A 6 7.03 5.36 -13.74
CA TYR A 6 6.57 4.16 -13.01
C TYR A 6 6.87 2.85 -13.77
N GLY A 7 6.90 2.89 -15.10
CA GLY A 7 7.39 1.76 -15.90
C GLY A 7 8.86 1.44 -15.63
N LYS A 8 9.66 2.42 -15.15
CA LYS A 8 11.08 2.22 -14.84
C LYS A 8 11.34 1.47 -13.54
N LYS A 9 10.47 1.56 -12.51
CA LYS A 9 10.69 0.84 -11.23
C LYS A 9 10.32 -0.64 -11.32
N ALA A 10 9.17 -0.99 -11.90
CA ALA A 10 8.82 -2.39 -12.18
C ALA A 10 9.82 -3.03 -13.16
N PHE A 11 10.33 -2.26 -14.12
CA PHE A 11 11.38 -2.68 -15.03
C PHE A 11 12.73 -2.91 -14.34
N LYS A 12 13.02 -2.22 -13.22
CA LYS A 12 14.28 -2.36 -12.46
C LYS A 12 14.35 -3.70 -11.72
N TYR A 13 13.25 -4.21 -11.16
CA TYR A 13 13.23 -5.53 -10.53
C TYR A 13 13.31 -6.67 -11.55
N SER A 14 12.68 -6.54 -12.71
CA SER A 14 12.85 -7.49 -13.82
C SER A 14 14.27 -7.45 -14.37
N GLY A 15 14.94 -6.30 -14.32
CA GLY A 15 16.34 -6.13 -14.73
C GLY A 15 17.34 -6.84 -13.82
N LEU A 16 17.15 -6.80 -12.51
CA LEU A 16 17.98 -7.51 -11.53
C LEU A 16 17.88 -9.04 -11.68
N LEU A 17 16.66 -9.56 -11.80
CA LEU A 17 16.44 -10.97 -12.05
C LEU A 17 16.99 -11.41 -13.40
N ARG A 18 16.85 -10.59 -14.44
CA ARG A 18 17.43 -10.85 -15.76
C ARG A 18 18.95 -10.87 -15.70
N SER A 19 19.57 -9.97 -14.95
CA SER A 19 21.01 -9.93 -14.74
C SER A 19 21.50 -11.19 -14.01
N PHE A 20 20.80 -11.64 -12.98
CA PHE A 20 21.15 -12.86 -12.24
C PHE A 20 21.14 -14.11 -13.15
N PHE A 21 20.15 -14.24 -14.02
CA PHE A 21 20.07 -15.35 -14.98
C PHE A 21 21.05 -15.20 -16.15
N ALA A 22 21.63 -14.03 -16.40
CA ALA A 22 22.62 -13.80 -17.44
C ALA A 22 24.05 -14.18 -17.00
N TRP A 23 24.36 -14.22 -15.69
CA TRP A 23 25.66 -14.57 -15.16
C TRP A 23 26.23 -15.90 -15.67
N PRO A 24 25.45 -17.02 -15.66
CA PRO A 24 25.94 -18.29 -16.21
C PRO A 24 26.27 -18.21 -17.71
N LEU A 25 25.57 -17.36 -18.46
CA LEU A 25 25.86 -17.13 -19.88
C LEU A 25 27.21 -16.40 -20.10
N TYR A 26 27.53 -15.42 -19.24
CA TYR A 26 28.84 -14.73 -19.30
C TYR A 26 29.99 -15.69 -18.96
N ILE A 27 29.81 -16.54 -17.93
CA ILE A 27 30.81 -17.57 -17.59
C ILE A 27 30.97 -18.55 -18.75
N GLY A 28 29.88 -18.94 -19.41
CA GLY A 28 29.91 -19.80 -20.61
C GLY A 28 30.71 -19.17 -21.74
N ALA A 29 30.54 -17.86 -22.00
CA ALA A 29 31.30 -17.15 -23.03
C ALA A 29 32.81 -17.13 -22.74
N VAL A 30 33.21 -16.92 -21.48
CA VAL A 30 34.61 -16.97 -21.04
C VAL A 30 35.20 -18.39 -21.24
N LEU A 31 34.43 -19.43 -20.89
CA LEU A 31 34.84 -20.82 -21.08
C LEU A 31 35.05 -21.16 -22.57
N ILE A 32 34.23 -20.61 -23.47
CA ILE A 32 34.41 -20.79 -24.92
C ILE A 32 35.75 -20.21 -25.39
N ILE A 33 36.10 -19.01 -24.91
CA ILE A 33 37.36 -18.36 -25.25
C ILE A 33 38.55 -19.18 -24.74
N ILE A 34 38.48 -19.69 -23.50
CA ILE A 34 39.51 -20.53 -22.91
C ILE A 34 39.66 -21.83 -23.72
N CYS A 35 38.56 -22.45 -24.11
CA CYS A 35 38.59 -23.67 -24.93
C CYS A 35 39.26 -23.42 -26.31
N ALA A 36 38.97 -22.28 -26.94
CA ALA A 36 39.60 -21.90 -28.21
C ALA A 36 41.14 -21.72 -28.10
N ILE A 37 41.61 -21.11 -27.00
CA ILE A 37 43.02 -20.96 -26.72
C ILE A 37 43.69 -22.32 -26.50
N MET A 38 43.05 -23.22 -25.75
CA MET A 38 43.57 -24.56 -25.48
C MET A 38 43.74 -25.41 -26.74
N PHE A 39 42.86 -25.22 -27.75
CA PHE A 39 43.01 -25.89 -29.04
C PHE A 39 44.33 -25.50 -29.74
N CYS A 40 44.83 -24.27 -29.55
CA CYS A 40 46.10 -23.83 -30.13
C CYS A 40 47.34 -24.41 -29.40
N VAL A 41 47.17 -24.85 -28.14
CA VAL A 41 48.30 -25.35 -27.30
C VAL A 41 48.40 -26.87 -27.32
N ASN A 42 47.27 -27.55 -27.11
CA ASN A 42 47.22 -29.03 -27.03
C ASN A 42 45.82 -29.56 -27.38
N VAL A 43 45.70 -30.23 -28.49
CA VAL A 43 44.45 -30.74 -29.04
C VAL A 43 43.82 -31.80 -28.10
N THR A 44 44.62 -32.66 -27.48
CA THR A 44 44.10 -33.71 -26.59
C THR A 44 43.49 -33.14 -25.32
N ALA A 45 44.12 -32.13 -24.73
CA ALA A 45 43.53 -31.42 -23.55
C ALA A 45 42.30 -30.63 -23.93
N ALA A 46 42.30 -29.98 -25.11
CA ALA A 46 41.17 -29.20 -25.61
C ALA A 46 39.91 -30.07 -25.83
N THR A 47 40.08 -31.31 -26.32
CA THR A 47 38.91 -32.22 -26.49
C THR A 47 38.23 -32.58 -25.17
N VAL A 48 39.01 -32.84 -24.10
CA VAL A 48 38.47 -33.11 -22.76
C VAL A 48 37.75 -31.88 -22.21
N VAL A 49 38.31 -30.67 -22.31
CA VAL A 49 37.71 -29.42 -21.89
C VAL A 49 36.40 -29.14 -22.66
N SER A 50 36.38 -29.43 -23.97
CA SER A 50 35.17 -29.26 -24.81
C SER A 50 34.01 -30.12 -24.33
N ILE A 51 34.26 -31.35 -23.91
CA ILE A 51 33.20 -32.23 -23.37
C ILE A 51 32.61 -31.62 -22.10
N PHE A 52 33.41 -31.17 -21.15
CA PHE A 52 32.93 -30.52 -19.93
C PHE A 52 32.16 -29.22 -20.24
N MET A 53 32.59 -28.46 -21.24
CA MET A 53 31.93 -27.24 -21.68
C MET A 53 30.53 -27.54 -22.24
N VAL A 54 30.37 -28.60 -23.04
CA VAL A 54 29.05 -29.01 -23.55
C VAL A 54 28.12 -29.41 -22.41
N ILE A 55 28.61 -30.16 -21.44
CA ILE A 55 27.83 -30.55 -20.23
C ILE A 55 27.43 -29.30 -19.45
N TYR A 56 28.32 -28.32 -19.26
CA TYR A 56 28.04 -27.05 -18.58
C TYR A 56 26.95 -26.27 -19.30
N LEU A 57 27.05 -26.09 -20.63
CA LEU A 57 26.04 -25.36 -21.42
C LEU A 57 24.69 -26.06 -21.38
N MET A 58 24.68 -27.39 -21.39
CA MET A 58 23.43 -28.17 -21.26
C MET A 58 22.80 -27.98 -19.89
N ALA A 59 23.58 -28.00 -18.82
CA ALA A 59 23.13 -27.75 -17.45
C ALA A 59 22.58 -26.32 -17.30
N CYS A 60 23.27 -25.31 -17.86
CA CYS A 60 22.80 -23.91 -17.87
C CYS A 60 21.47 -23.76 -18.63
N GLY A 61 21.33 -24.43 -19.77
CA GLY A 61 20.10 -24.42 -20.56
C GLY A 61 18.93 -25.03 -19.80
N LEU A 62 19.15 -26.19 -19.16
CA LEU A 62 18.15 -26.84 -18.31
C LEU A 62 17.76 -25.98 -17.10
N MET A 63 18.75 -25.36 -16.44
CA MET A 63 18.51 -24.47 -15.34
C MET A 63 17.68 -23.25 -15.79
N TYR A 64 18.04 -22.64 -16.93
CA TYR A 64 17.32 -21.49 -17.46
C TYR A 64 15.86 -21.83 -17.81
N PHE A 65 15.61 -22.99 -18.43
CA PHE A 65 14.29 -23.41 -18.88
C PHE A 65 13.40 -23.86 -17.71
N TYR A 66 13.96 -24.55 -16.73
CA TYR A 66 13.21 -25.14 -15.61
C TYR A 66 13.03 -24.20 -14.43
N MET A 67 14.07 -23.42 -14.05
CA MET A 67 14.01 -22.59 -12.84
C MET A 67 13.34 -21.23 -13.05
N ARG A 68 13.49 -20.65 -14.23
CA ARG A 68 12.92 -19.33 -14.52
C ARG A 68 11.40 -19.24 -14.30
N PRO A 69 10.56 -20.13 -14.83
CA PRO A 69 9.12 -20.05 -14.60
C PRO A 69 8.72 -20.31 -13.15
N ARG A 70 9.41 -21.20 -12.44
CA ARG A 70 9.13 -21.50 -11.03
C ARG A 70 9.43 -20.33 -10.10
N ILE A 71 10.56 -19.65 -10.28
CA ILE A 71 10.92 -18.49 -9.46
C ILE A 71 9.96 -17.33 -9.73
N MET A 72 9.62 -17.11 -11.00
CA MET A 72 8.71 -16.05 -11.38
C MET A 72 7.30 -16.26 -10.81
N SER A 73 6.76 -17.47 -10.88
CA SER A 73 5.45 -17.80 -10.28
C SER A 73 5.46 -17.65 -8.76
N GLY A 74 6.53 -18.08 -8.08
CA GLY A 74 6.66 -17.93 -6.63
C GLY A 74 6.72 -16.48 -6.17
N ILE A 75 7.39 -15.60 -6.91
CA ILE A 75 7.43 -14.16 -6.59
C ILE A 75 6.06 -13.50 -6.81
N VAL A 76 5.38 -13.84 -7.90
CA VAL A 76 4.03 -13.31 -8.18
C VAL A 76 3.04 -13.79 -7.13
N GLU A 77 3.08 -15.06 -6.75
CA GLU A 77 2.22 -15.63 -5.71
C GLU A 77 2.49 -14.97 -4.34
N PHE A 78 3.76 -14.79 -3.97
CA PHE A 78 4.13 -14.10 -2.74
C PHE A 78 3.64 -12.65 -2.73
N ALA A 79 3.84 -11.91 -3.82
CA ALA A 79 3.38 -10.52 -3.92
C ALA A 79 1.85 -10.42 -3.85
N SER A 80 1.14 -11.35 -4.49
CA SER A 80 -0.33 -11.42 -4.45
C SER A 80 -0.84 -11.73 -3.04
N ASN A 81 -0.27 -12.74 -2.38
CA ASN A 81 -0.65 -13.12 -1.02
C ASN A 81 -0.36 -12.00 -0.02
N TYR A 82 0.79 -11.33 -0.15
CA TYR A 82 1.15 -10.20 0.71
C TYR A 82 0.17 -9.03 0.55
N SER A 83 -0.20 -8.69 -0.69
CA SER A 83 -1.20 -7.65 -0.98
C SER A 83 -2.58 -8.01 -0.40
N GLN A 84 -3.00 -9.28 -0.50
CA GLN A 84 -4.27 -9.72 0.08
C GLN A 84 -4.28 -9.62 1.61
N VAL A 85 -3.19 -10.01 2.27
CA VAL A 85 -3.05 -9.89 3.73
C VAL A 85 -3.11 -8.43 4.17
N GLN A 86 -2.39 -7.54 3.48
CA GLN A 86 -2.45 -6.10 3.76
C GLN A 86 -3.87 -5.55 3.60
N LYS A 87 -4.56 -5.87 2.51
CA LYS A 87 -5.95 -5.43 2.28
C LYS A 87 -6.89 -5.94 3.38
N GLN A 88 -6.71 -7.19 3.81
CA GLN A 88 -7.54 -7.77 4.86
C GLN A 88 -7.24 -7.16 6.24
N LEU A 89 -5.99 -6.88 6.57
CA LEU A 89 -5.62 -6.18 7.80
C LEU A 89 -6.22 -4.78 7.85
N LEU A 90 -6.09 -4.00 6.78
CA LEU A 90 -6.68 -2.67 6.67
C LEU A 90 -8.20 -2.71 6.76
N TYR A 91 -8.84 -3.66 6.08
CA TYR A 91 -10.30 -3.83 6.13
C TYR A 91 -10.82 -4.17 7.52
N ASN A 92 -10.09 -4.99 8.29
CA ASN A 92 -10.47 -5.43 9.64
C ASN A 92 -9.94 -4.51 10.76
N LEU A 93 -9.33 -3.38 10.43
CA LEU A 93 -8.88 -2.42 11.43
C LEU A 93 -10.07 -1.96 12.27
N SER A 94 -9.91 -1.92 13.62
CA SER A 94 -10.99 -1.61 14.55
C SER A 94 -11.39 -0.13 14.53
N VAL A 95 -10.50 0.76 14.09
CA VAL A 95 -10.80 2.19 13.95
C VAL A 95 -11.62 2.41 12.68
N PRO A 96 -12.82 2.99 12.77
CA PRO A 96 -13.62 3.34 11.60
C PRO A 96 -12.88 4.36 10.73
N TYR A 97 -12.69 4.04 9.44
CA TYR A 97 -12.11 5.00 8.49
C TYR A 97 -12.58 4.77 7.05
N CYS A 98 -12.54 5.84 6.27
CA CYS A 98 -12.84 5.80 4.85
C CYS A 98 -11.90 6.69 4.04
N LEU A 99 -11.82 6.40 2.75
CA LEU A 99 -11.13 7.21 1.75
C LEU A 99 -12.16 8.02 0.97
N LEU A 100 -11.90 9.31 0.84
CA LEU A 100 -12.77 10.27 0.14
C LEU A 100 -11.99 10.92 -1.02
N ASP A 101 -12.70 11.26 -2.07
CA ASP A 101 -12.19 12.13 -3.12
C ASP A 101 -12.36 13.63 -2.76
N ASN A 102 -11.88 14.53 -3.61
CA ASN A 102 -11.98 15.98 -3.42
C ASN A 102 -13.43 16.49 -3.30
N ASN A 103 -14.39 15.74 -3.80
CA ASN A 103 -15.81 16.09 -3.76
C ASN A 103 -16.53 15.49 -2.55
N GLY A 104 -15.82 14.72 -1.71
CA GLY A 104 -16.38 13.99 -0.58
C GLY A 104 -17.08 12.69 -0.93
N ASN A 105 -16.88 12.14 -2.14
CA ASN A 105 -17.41 10.85 -2.48
C ASN A 105 -16.55 9.75 -1.84
N VAL A 106 -17.22 8.74 -1.29
CA VAL A 106 -16.56 7.61 -0.65
C VAL A 106 -15.96 6.69 -1.70
N MET A 107 -14.63 6.59 -1.72
CA MET A 107 -13.91 5.68 -2.59
C MET A 107 -13.78 4.29 -1.96
N TRP A 108 -13.56 4.24 -0.65
CA TRP A 108 -13.36 3.00 0.08
C TRP A 108 -13.67 3.16 1.57
N THR A 109 -14.14 2.07 2.22
CA THR A 109 -14.42 2.02 3.66
C THR A 109 -13.92 0.72 4.25
N ASN A 110 -13.44 0.76 5.52
CA ASN A 110 -13.17 -0.45 6.25
C ASN A 110 -14.45 -1.01 6.91
N LYS A 111 -14.35 -2.22 7.49
CA LYS A 111 -15.48 -2.88 8.14
C LYS A 111 -16.04 -2.07 9.31
N ALA A 112 -15.16 -1.53 10.17
CA ALA A 112 -15.58 -0.74 11.33
C ALA A 112 -16.39 0.50 10.92
N MET A 113 -16.02 1.18 9.82
CA MET A 113 -16.78 2.32 9.28
C MET A 113 -18.14 1.90 8.75
N GLN A 114 -18.21 0.74 8.06
CA GLN A 114 -19.49 0.20 7.57
C GLN A 114 -20.44 -0.11 8.72
N ASP A 115 -19.92 -0.76 9.76
CA ASP A 115 -20.71 -1.13 10.94
C ASP A 115 -21.13 0.13 11.73
N CYS A 116 -20.24 1.12 11.86
CA CYS A 116 -20.51 2.38 12.57
C CYS A 116 -21.60 3.23 11.89
N LEU A 117 -21.54 3.37 10.56
CA LEU A 117 -22.45 4.21 9.79
C LEU A 117 -23.67 3.44 9.25
N GLY A 118 -23.74 2.12 9.41
CA GLY A 118 -24.79 1.27 8.84
C GLY A 118 -24.77 1.24 7.31
N ILE A 119 -23.64 1.45 6.68
CA ILE A 119 -23.47 1.50 5.22
C ILE A 119 -23.00 0.16 4.66
N LYS A 120 -23.36 -0.10 3.39
CA LYS A 120 -22.88 -1.30 2.69
C LYS A 120 -21.48 -1.11 2.13
N ARG A 121 -20.76 -2.20 1.91
CA ARG A 121 -19.41 -2.22 1.34
C ARG A 121 -19.26 -1.43 0.02
N ASP A 122 -20.30 -1.44 -0.80
CA ASP A 122 -20.31 -0.77 -2.12
C ASP A 122 -20.85 0.65 -2.07
N PHE A 123 -20.87 1.27 -0.88
CA PHE A 123 -21.28 2.66 -0.73
C PHE A 123 -20.27 3.58 -1.40
N ARG A 124 -20.65 4.14 -2.54
CA ARG A 124 -19.84 5.07 -3.35
C ARG A 124 -20.54 6.43 -3.56
N LYS A 125 -21.35 6.82 -2.58
CA LYS A 125 -22.02 8.12 -2.60
C LYS A 125 -21.21 9.15 -1.81
N ASN A 126 -21.64 10.39 -1.89
CA ASN A 126 -21.04 11.45 -1.09
C ASN A 126 -21.28 11.18 0.40
N ILE A 127 -20.25 11.39 1.23
CA ILE A 127 -20.29 11.14 2.67
C ILE A 127 -21.34 12.00 3.38
N ASN A 128 -21.62 13.21 2.87
CA ASN A 128 -22.62 14.11 3.41
C ASN A 128 -24.06 13.54 3.36
N THR A 129 -24.30 12.52 2.56
CA THR A 129 -25.61 11.80 2.58
C THR A 129 -25.84 11.00 3.86
N VAL A 130 -24.77 10.68 4.58
CA VAL A 130 -24.80 9.92 5.85
C VAL A 130 -24.43 10.84 7.01
N ILE A 131 -23.44 11.67 6.85
CA ILE A 131 -22.96 12.65 7.83
C ILE A 131 -23.05 14.04 7.20
N PRO A 132 -24.16 14.77 7.39
CA PRO A 132 -24.40 16.07 6.73
C PRO A 132 -23.35 17.14 7.05
N GLU A 133 -22.71 17.04 8.21
CA GLU A 133 -21.69 17.98 8.69
C GLU A 133 -20.38 17.87 7.88
N VAL A 134 -20.13 16.73 7.23
CA VAL A 134 -18.91 16.53 6.44
C VAL A 134 -19.15 17.01 5.00
N THR A 135 -18.73 18.22 4.72
CA THR A 135 -18.80 18.85 3.38
C THR A 135 -17.39 19.09 2.83
N PRO A 136 -17.20 19.16 1.51
CA PRO A 136 -15.88 19.42 0.91
C PRO A 136 -15.21 20.70 1.38
N SER A 137 -15.98 21.70 1.85
CA SER A 137 -15.48 22.97 2.40
C SER A 137 -14.70 22.80 3.72
N ILE A 138 -14.84 21.65 4.36
CA ILE A 138 -14.17 21.33 5.64
C ILE A 138 -12.86 20.59 5.41
N PHE A 139 -12.59 20.12 4.20
CA PHE A 139 -11.39 19.38 3.91
C PHE A 139 -10.15 20.25 4.11
N PRO A 140 -9.08 19.69 4.73
CA PRO A 140 -7.86 20.45 4.95
C PRO A 140 -7.21 20.81 3.63
N ASP A 141 -6.77 22.07 3.50
CA ASP A 141 -5.91 22.46 2.39
C ASP A 141 -4.58 21.67 2.47
N SER A 142 -3.96 21.48 1.32
CA SER A 142 -2.73 20.66 1.17
C SER A 142 -1.58 21.07 2.10
N GLU A 143 -1.59 22.31 2.61
CA GLU A 143 -0.54 22.82 3.51
C GLU A 143 -0.75 22.48 5.00
N ILE A 144 -1.97 22.24 5.47
CA ILE A 144 -2.27 22.05 6.91
C ILE A 144 -2.34 20.56 7.31
N GLY A 145 -2.42 19.67 6.35
CA GLY A 145 -2.27 18.23 6.54
C GLY A 145 -3.41 17.53 7.29
N PHE A 146 -4.12 18.15 8.27
CA PHE A 146 -5.21 17.50 8.98
C PHE A 146 -6.22 18.48 9.59
N LYS A 147 -7.50 18.07 9.75
CA LYS A 147 -8.58 18.83 10.39
C LYS A 147 -9.45 17.94 11.25
N GLU A 148 -9.79 18.44 12.45
CA GLU A 148 -10.70 17.75 13.38
C GLU A 148 -12.08 18.42 13.37
N ILE A 149 -13.13 17.61 13.44
CA ILE A 149 -14.51 18.04 13.51
C ILE A 149 -15.22 17.17 14.54
N ARG A 150 -16.03 17.77 15.39
CA ARG A 150 -16.95 17.06 16.28
C ARG A 150 -18.31 17.02 15.61
N LEU A 151 -18.93 15.85 15.64
CA LEU A 151 -20.24 15.61 15.06
C LEU A 151 -21.02 14.63 15.94
N THR A 152 -22.34 14.74 15.87
CA THR A 152 -23.24 13.81 16.58
C THR A 152 -23.98 12.98 15.53
N PHE A 153 -23.87 11.67 15.61
CA PHE A 153 -24.53 10.74 14.69
C PHE A 153 -25.16 9.58 15.46
N GLN A 154 -26.44 9.31 15.25
CA GLN A 154 -27.21 8.26 15.93
C GLN A 154 -27.08 8.31 17.47
N ASP A 155 -27.28 9.49 18.06
CA ASP A 155 -27.16 9.75 19.51
C ASP A 155 -25.79 9.43 20.13
N ARG A 156 -24.75 9.42 19.31
CA ARG A 156 -23.35 9.26 19.72
C ARG A 156 -22.51 10.43 19.27
N ASP A 157 -21.56 10.79 20.11
CA ASP A 157 -20.60 11.85 19.82
C ASP A 157 -19.36 11.28 19.17
N TYR A 158 -19.03 11.78 17.99
CA TYR A 158 -17.85 11.36 17.27
C TYR A 158 -16.91 12.54 17.03
N LYS A 159 -15.61 12.26 17.13
CA LYS A 159 -14.59 13.11 16.58
C LYS A 159 -14.18 12.56 15.22
N ALA A 160 -14.39 13.34 14.15
CA ALA A 160 -13.89 13.03 12.81
C ALA A 160 -12.57 13.74 12.57
N GLU A 161 -11.55 12.97 12.20
CA GLU A 161 -10.26 13.49 11.76
C GLU A 161 -10.11 13.29 10.26
N LEU A 162 -9.97 14.40 9.51
CA LEU A 162 -9.70 14.39 8.08
C LEU A 162 -8.23 14.71 7.83
N LYS A 163 -7.57 13.86 7.06
CA LYS A 163 -6.17 14.04 6.68
C LYS A 163 -6.04 13.99 5.17
N ASN A 164 -5.34 14.97 4.61
CA ASN A 164 -4.94 14.93 3.20
C ASN A 164 -3.83 13.89 3.00
N ILE A 165 -3.96 13.07 1.98
CA ILE A 165 -2.97 12.08 1.60
C ILE A 165 -2.55 12.35 0.17
N ASP A 166 -1.27 12.59 -0.01
CA ASP A 166 -0.70 12.67 -1.34
C ASP A 166 -0.79 11.30 -2.02
N ALA A 167 -1.48 11.24 -3.16
CA ALA A 167 -1.65 10.02 -3.93
C ALA A 167 -0.31 9.39 -4.32
N ASP A 168 0.73 10.18 -4.49
CA ASP A 168 2.08 9.70 -4.80
C ASP A 168 2.71 8.92 -3.65
N SER A 169 2.38 9.23 -2.41
CA SER A 169 2.88 8.50 -1.22
C SER A 169 2.23 7.13 -1.03
N ILE A 170 1.01 6.93 -1.53
CA ILE A 170 0.25 5.67 -1.43
C ILE A 170 0.54 4.74 -2.62
N ALA A 171 0.84 5.29 -3.79
CA ALA A 171 1.08 4.53 -5.02
C ALA A 171 2.29 3.56 -4.93
N GLU A 172 3.13 3.69 -3.92
CA GLU A 172 4.22 2.74 -3.67
C GLU A 172 3.75 1.39 -3.10
N GLY A 173 2.51 1.26 -2.63
CA GLY A 173 2.03 0.05 -1.95
C GLY A 173 0.66 -0.53 -2.33
N VAL A 174 -0.17 0.17 -3.11
CA VAL A 174 -1.56 -0.27 -3.32
C VAL A 174 -2.02 -0.08 -4.77
N ASP A 175 -2.13 -1.19 -5.50
CA ASP A 175 -2.68 -1.29 -6.88
C ASP A 175 -4.19 -0.94 -6.98
N ILE A 176 -4.77 -0.24 -6.00
CA ILE A 176 -6.23 0.01 -5.95
C ILE A 176 -6.61 1.32 -6.66
N ILE A 177 -5.63 2.16 -6.98
CA ILE A 177 -5.89 3.48 -7.53
C ILE A 177 -5.61 3.46 -9.02
N GLU A 178 -6.65 3.24 -9.80
CA GLU A 178 -6.65 3.66 -11.19
C GLU A 178 -6.33 5.14 -11.21
N LYS A 179 -5.25 5.47 -11.86
CA LYS A 179 -4.62 6.77 -12.00
C LYS A 179 -5.57 7.79 -12.61
N SER A 180 -6.48 8.35 -11.81
CA SER A 180 -7.12 9.61 -12.17
C SER A 180 -6.17 10.73 -11.70
N MET A 181 -5.53 11.34 -12.68
CA MET A 181 -4.60 12.44 -12.54
C MET A 181 -5.23 13.54 -11.66
N ASP A 182 -4.43 14.08 -10.76
CA ASP A 182 -4.69 15.35 -10.04
C ASP A 182 -5.75 15.35 -8.93
N SER A 183 -6.08 14.24 -8.30
CA SER A 183 -7.01 14.26 -7.19
C SER A 183 -6.30 13.99 -5.86
N SER A 184 -6.20 15.04 -5.04
CA SER A 184 -5.91 14.88 -3.61
C SER A 184 -6.92 13.90 -3.02
N MET A 185 -6.46 12.98 -2.19
CA MET A 185 -7.31 12.04 -1.48
C MET A 185 -7.31 12.37 0.00
N TYR A 186 -8.44 12.13 0.63
CA TYR A 186 -8.60 12.37 2.06
C TYR A 186 -8.92 11.06 2.77
N VAL A 187 -8.28 10.86 3.92
CA VAL A 187 -8.69 9.83 4.86
C VAL A 187 -9.50 10.51 5.97
N MET A 188 -10.65 9.95 6.26
CA MET A 188 -11.46 10.35 7.40
C MET A 188 -11.50 9.19 8.41
N TYR A 189 -11.10 9.48 9.64
CA TYR A 189 -11.23 8.59 10.79
C TYR A 189 -12.39 9.07 11.67
N LEU A 190 -13.11 8.13 12.29
CA LEU A 190 -14.12 8.42 13.31
C LEU A 190 -13.69 7.83 14.65
N PHE A 191 -13.71 8.64 15.68
CA PHE A 191 -13.45 8.23 17.06
C PHE A 191 -14.73 8.47 17.88
N ASP A 192 -15.26 7.44 18.52
CA ASP A 192 -16.41 7.55 19.43
C ASP A 192 -15.93 8.19 20.73
N GLU A 193 -16.39 9.40 21.01
CA GLU A 193 -16.12 10.17 22.22
C GLU A 193 -17.32 10.19 23.20
N THR A 194 -18.37 9.40 22.95
CA THR A 194 -19.62 9.42 23.73
C THR A 194 -19.38 9.19 25.22
N ASP A 195 -18.64 8.13 25.55
CA ASP A 195 -18.31 7.81 26.95
C ASP A 195 -17.47 8.89 27.60
N ILE A 196 -16.46 9.38 26.88
CA ILE A 196 -15.55 10.44 27.35
C ILE A 196 -16.34 11.70 27.66
N ASN A 197 -17.21 12.13 26.73
CA ASN A 197 -18.05 13.32 26.91
C ASN A 197 -19.04 13.14 28.07
N THR A 198 -19.60 11.98 28.22
CA THR A 198 -20.49 11.65 29.35
C THR A 198 -19.76 11.75 30.69
N TYR A 199 -18.54 11.22 30.79
CA TYR A 199 -17.71 11.33 31.99
C TYR A 199 -17.32 12.79 32.29
N ILE A 200 -16.93 13.55 31.26
CA ILE A 200 -16.60 14.97 31.41
C ILE A 200 -17.81 15.75 31.91
N GLN A 201 -19.00 15.45 31.38
CA GLN A 201 -20.23 16.12 31.85
C GLN A 201 -20.53 15.79 33.31
N LYS A 202 -20.48 14.49 33.70
CA LYS A 202 -20.64 14.09 35.11
C LYS A 202 -19.65 14.80 36.04
N LEU A 203 -18.39 14.88 35.66
CA LEU A 203 -17.37 15.60 36.47
C LEU A 203 -17.64 17.11 36.57
N LYS A 204 -18.26 17.72 35.54
CA LYS A 204 -18.68 19.12 35.59
C LYS A 204 -19.87 19.32 36.51
N ASP A 205 -20.85 18.39 36.44
CA ASP A 205 -22.08 18.45 37.24
C ASP A 205 -21.79 18.16 38.75
N GLU A 206 -20.76 17.37 39.04
CA GLU A 206 -20.32 17.05 40.40
C GLU A 206 -19.37 18.11 40.99
N ARG A 207 -19.07 19.21 40.28
CA ARG A 207 -18.26 20.29 40.84
C ARG A 207 -19.03 20.99 41.96
N PHE A 208 -18.52 20.82 43.21
CA PHE A 208 -19.03 21.54 44.37
C PHE A 208 -18.81 23.05 44.20
N VAL A 209 -19.90 23.79 44.23
CA VAL A 209 -19.83 25.26 44.38
C VAL A 209 -19.70 25.56 45.86
N VAL A 210 -18.52 25.99 46.29
CA VAL A 210 -18.33 26.49 47.65
C VAL A 210 -18.94 27.86 47.74
N GLY A 211 -20.15 27.94 48.32
CA GLY A 211 -20.78 29.22 48.66
C GLY A 211 -20.34 29.65 50.06
N LEU A 212 -19.70 30.82 50.19
CA LEU A 212 -19.47 31.48 51.48
C LEU A 212 -20.77 32.20 51.86
N VAL A 213 -21.47 31.70 52.86
CA VAL A 213 -22.62 32.42 53.47
C VAL A 213 -22.05 33.28 54.61
N TYR A 214 -22.08 34.59 54.43
CA TYR A 214 -21.85 35.57 55.45
C TYR A 214 -23.18 35.77 56.21
N ILE A 215 -23.20 35.51 57.53
CA ILE A 215 -24.34 35.84 58.41
C ILE A 215 -23.89 37.02 59.22
N ASP A 216 -24.57 38.18 59.03
CA ASP A 216 -24.42 39.37 59.88
C ASP A 216 -25.20 39.20 61.18
#